data_856f37a9bcde539ecf4aa7078e4a7a84
#
_entry.id   856f37a9bcde539ecf4aa7078e4a7a84
#
_cell.length_a   1.000
_cell.length_b   1.000
_cell.length_c   1.000
_cell.angle_alpha   90.00
_cell.angle_beta   90.00
_cell.angle_gamma   90.00
#
_symmetry.space_group_name_H-M   'P 1'
#
loop_
_entity.id
_entity.type
_entity.pdbx_description
1 polymer ?
#
loop_
_entity_poly.entity_id
_entity_poly.type
_entity_poly.pdbx_seq_one_letter_code
_entity_poly.pdbx_strand_id
1 'polypeptide(L)'
;FPEADMPEGLIAFEAMGDGDRSFPSTPGDLFVMLKSSRIDLALEVGKYLILGFAPIADCVEDQRGFKYLDDRDLINFVDGTENPRGTERVAAVLVPSGTYAGGTHLLIQTYLDRQAEWNALTIEDQEGVIGRTKFDDIEIPDAEKKPFAHNVKSKVEIDGTEIKMFRQNRAIGTAKEHGTMFVGFAAEASTLTTSLRQMITADADGNYDHLLDFVTATTGAMYFVPPQAFLDAITG
;
A
#
# COMPACT_ATOMS: atom_id res chain seq x y z
N PHE A 1 -2.10 -14.28 -16.76
CA PHE A 1 -0.81 -14.65 -17.38
C PHE A 1 -0.77 -16.17 -17.52
N PRO A 2 -0.27 -16.74 -18.66
CA PRO A 2 0.04 -18.16 -18.74
C PRO A 2 1.12 -18.53 -17.72
N GLU A 3 1.03 -19.73 -17.14
CA GLU A 3 1.97 -20.17 -16.09
C GLU A 3 3.45 -20.11 -16.55
N ALA A 4 3.71 -20.40 -17.83
CA ALA A 4 5.05 -20.33 -18.42
C ALA A 4 5.59 -18.89 -18.61
N ASP A 5 4.71 -17.89 -18.55
CA ASP A 5 5.01 -16.48 -18.82
C ASP A 5 4.62 -15.57 -17.64
N MET A 6 4.63 -16.10 -16.43
CA MET A 6 4.36 -15.29 -15.24
C MET A 6 5.44 -14.20 -15.04
N PRO A 7 5.06 -12.97 -14.68
CA PRO A 7 6.02 -11.95 -14.26
C PRO A 7 6.91 -12.46 -13.12
N GLU A 8 8.22 -12.22 -13.23
CA GLU A 8 9.18 -12.64 -12.21
C GLU A 8 8.82 -12.05 -10.83
N GLY A 9 8.82 -12.90 -9.81
CA GLY A 9 8.49 -12.52 -8.44
C GLY A 9 6.99 -12.31 -8.16
N LEU A 10 6.10 -12.48 -9.15
CA LEU A 10 4.65 -12.47 -8.89
C LEU A 10 4.26 -13.76 -8.19
N ILE A 11 3.94 -13.62 -6.91
CA ILE A 11 3.42 -14.70 -6.06
C ILE A 11 2.11 -14.24 -5.41
N ALA A 12 1.24 -15.16 -5.08
CA ALA A 12 0.09 -14.85 -4.24
C ALA A 12 0.56 -14.24 -2.91
N PHE A 13 -0.13 -13.22 -2.42
CA PHE A 13 0.18 -12.65 -1.11
C PHE A 13 -0.05 -13.71 -0.03
N GLU A 14 0.98 -14.02 0.73
CA GLU A 14 0.89 -14.94 1.86
C GLU A 14 0.56 -14.16 3.13
N ALA A 15 -0.36 -14.69 3.94
CA ALA A 15 -0.69 -14.10 5.23
C ALA A 15 0.57 -14.05 6.12
N MET A 16 0.75 -12.92 6.81
CA MET A 16 1.85 -12.71 7.76
C MET A 16 1.28 -12.46 9.14
N GLY A 17 1.99 -12.89 10.19
CA GLY A 17 1.58 -12.65 11.57
C GLY A 17 2.73 -12.78 12.55
N ASP A 18 2.64 -12.02 13.64
CA ASP A 18 3.51 -12.11 14.81
C ASP A 18 2.74 -11.65 16.06
N GLY A 19 2.55 -12.55 17.05
CA GLY A 19 1.66 -12.30 18.18
C GLY A 19 0.23 -12.04 17.73
N ASP A 20 -0.34 -10.93 18.18
CA ASP A 20 -1.72 -10.53 17.85
C ASP A 20 -1.82 -9.70 16.55
N ARG A 21 -0.69 -9.42 15.90
CA ARG A 21 -0.63 -8.66 14.65
C ARG A 21 -0.76 -9.60 13.45
N SER A 22 -1.55 -9.20 12.46
CA SER A 22 -1.73 -10.02 11.25
C SER A 22 -1.97 -9.17 10.00
N PHE A 23 -1.44 -9.63 8.88
CA PHE A 23 -1.81 -9.21 7.54
C PHE A 23 -2.48 -10.39 6.85
N PRO A 24 -3.80 -10.38 6.68
CA PRO A 24 -4.52 -11.49 6.06
C PRO A 24 -4.19 -11.61 4.58
N SER A 25 -4.36 -12.81 4.03
CA SER A 25 -4.33 -13.05 2.59
C SER A 25 -5.77 -13.11 2.07
N THR A 26 -6.11 -12.22 1.18
CA THR A 26 -7.42 -12.16 0.50
C THR A 26 -7.18 -12.03 -1.01
N PRO A 27 -6.65 -13.07 -1.67
CA PRO A 27 -6.27 -12.99 -3.07
C PRO A 27 -7.48 -12.80 -3.98
N GLY A 28 -7.25 -12.16 -5.13
CA GLY A 28 -8.18 -12.03 -6.22
C GLY A 28 -7.45 -12.21 -7.55
N ASP A 29 -8.19 -12.53 -8.63
CA ASP A 29 -7.58 -12.78 -9.94
C ASP A 29 -7.38 -11.50 -10.73
N LEU A 30 -8.24 -10.50 -10.52
CA LEU A 30 -8.21 -9.22 -11.21
C LEU A 30 -8.47 -8.06 -10.25
N PHE A 31 -7.62 -7.06 -10.31
CA PHE A 31 -7.82 -5.78 -9.64
C PHE A 31 -7.94 -4.65 -10.66
N VAL A 32 -8.96 -3.81 -10.53
CA VAL A 32 -9.18 -2.66 -11.41
C VAL A 32 -9.23 -1.38 -10.56
N MET A 33 -8.33 -0.45 -10.83
CA MET A 33 -8.31 0.86 -10.18
C MET A 33 -8.94 1.92 -11.09
N LEU A 34 -10.07 2.46 -10.68
CA LEU A 34 -10.73 3.59 -11.33
C LEU A 34 -10.35 4.91 -10.66
N LYS A 35 -9.88 5.88 -11.44
CA LYS A 35 -9.54 7.22 -10.95
C LYS A 35 -10.38 8.27 -11.67
N SER A 36 -11.11 9.06 -10.91
CA SER A 36 -11.91 10.18 -11.44
C SER A 36 -12.05 11.27 -10.37
N SER A 37 -12.10 12.53 -10.80
CA SER A 37 -12.51 13.65 -9.95
C SER A 37 -14.03 13.67 -9.71
N ARG A 38 -14.79 12.84 -10.44
CA ARG A 38 -16.24 12.69 -10.32
C ARG A 38 -16.59 11.27 -9.90
N ILE A 39 -17.15 11.16 -8.70
CA ILE A 39 -17.54 9.87 -8.11
C ILE A 39 -18.66 9.18 -8.89
N ASP A 40 -19.58 9.94 -9.48
CA ASP A 40 -20.66 9.43 -10.32
C ASP A 40 -20.14 8.75 -11.60
N LEU A 41 -19.10 9.32 -12.23
CA LEU A 41 -18.47 8.70 -13.39
C LEU A 41 -17.69 7.43 -13.00
N ALA A 42 -16.97 7.45 -11.89
CA ALA A 42 -16.32 6.23 -11.38
C ALA A 42 -17.34 5.12 -11.11
N LEU A 43 -18.49 5.46 -10.50
CA LEU A 43 -19.57 4.51 -10.26
C LEU A 43 -20.13 3.93 -11.57
N GLU A 44 -20.41 4.78 -12.58
CA GLU A 44 -20.95 4.31 -13.85
C GLU A 44 -19.95 3.38 -14.58
N VAL A 45 -18.67 3.75 -14.63
CA VAL A 45 -17.64 2.88 -15.23
C VAL A 45 -17.53 1.57 -14.44
N GLY A 46 -17.54 1.59 -13.10
CA GLY A 46 -17.53 0.38 -12.27
C GLY A 46 -18.70 -0.56 -12.58
N LYS A 47 -19.92 -0.01 -12.74
CA LYS A 47 -21.10 -0.80 -13.15
C LYS A 47 -20.91 -1.49 -14.52
N TYR A 48 -20.36 -0.77 -15.50
CA TYR A 48 -20.08 -1.36 -16.82
C TYR A 48 -19.01 -2.46 -16.74
N LEU A 49 -17.96 -2.27 -15.92
CA LEU A 49 -16.93 -3.29 -15.73
C LEU A 49 -17.50 -4.55 -15.08
N ILE A 50 -18.27 -4.42 -13.99
CA ILE A 50 -18.92 -5.55 -13.32
C ILE A 50 -19.80 -6.32 -14.31
N LEU A 51 -20.64 -5.63 -15.10
CA LEU A 51 -21.49 -6.27 -16.12
C LEU A 51 -20.66 -6.92 -17.23
N GLY A 52 -19.58 -6.28 -17.66
CA GLY A 52 -18.70 -6.81 -18.73
C GLY A 52 -17.93 -8.05 -18.30
N PHE A 53 -17.49 -8.12 -17.05
CA PHE A 53 -16.78 -9.27 -16.49
C PHE A 53 -17.70 -10.39 -15.98
N ALA A 54 -18.97 -10.13 -15.73
CA ALA A 54 -19.92 -11.12 -15.18
C ALA A 54 -19.93 -12.52 -15.83
N PRO A 55 -19.63 -12.69 -17.14
CA PRO A 55 -19.53 -14.02 -17.73
C PRO A 55 -18.31 -14.84 -17.30
N ILE A 56 -17.28 -14.21 -16.73
CA ILE A 56 -15.98 -14.85 -16.44
C ILE A 56 -15.45 -14.55 -15.03
N ALA A 57 -16.02 -13.59 -14.32
CA ALA A 57 -15.57 -13.20 -12.96
C ALA A 57 -16.70 -12.57 -12.15
N ASP A 58 -16.65 -12.79 -10.83
CA ASP A 58 -17.51 -12.14 -9.86
C ASP A 58 -16.78 -10.99 -9.17
N CYS A 59 -17.48 -9.88 -8.92
CA CYS A 59 -16.95 -8.79 -8.11
C CYS A 59 -17.05 -9.15 -6.63
N VAL A 60 -15.91 -9.45 -6.01
CA VAL A 60 -15.83 -9.84 -4.59
C VAL A 60 -15.61 -8.66 -3.66
N GLU A 61 -15.09 -7.54 -4.18
CA GLU A 61 -14.85 -6.31 -3.41
C GLU A 61 -15.03 -5.08 -4.32
N ASP A 62 -15.77 -4.08 -3.84
CA ASP A 62 -15.92 -2.75 -4.47
C ASP A 62 -15.65 -1.68 -3.41
N GLN A 63 -14.39 -1.23 -3.33
CA GLN A 63 -13.96 -0.27 -2.34
C GLN A 63 -13.85 1.13 -2.94
N ARG A 64 -14.49 2.11 -2.30
CA ARG A 64 -14.37 3.52 -2.65
C ARG A 64 -13.35 4.21 -1.78
N GLY A 65 -12.33 4.77 -2.44
CA GLY A 65 -11.37 5.67 -1.80
C GLY A 65 -11.66 7.13 -2.15
N PHE A 66 -11.25 8.04 -1.28
CA PHE A 66 -11.37 9.48 -1.50
C PHE A 66 -10.10 10.22 -1.05
N LYS A 67 -9.93 11.43 -1.58
CA LYS A 67 -8.90 12.35 -1.08
C LYS A 67 -9.41 12.96 0.23
N TYR A 68 -8.59 12.90 1.27
CA TYR A 68 -8.91 13.49 2.56
C TYR A 68 -8.07 14.73 2.80
N LEU A 69 -8.73 15.83 3.18
CA LEU A 69 -8.15 17.14 3.46
C LEU A 69 -7.04 17.55 2.45
N ASP A 70 -5.91 18.03 2.96
CA ASP A 70 -4.73 18.49 2.23
C ASP A 70 -3.68 17.38 2.02
N ASP A 71 -4.10 16.21 1.51
CA ASP A 71 -3.30 14.99 1.32
C ASP A 71 -2.87 14.32 2.64
N ARG A 72 -3.74 14.35 3.66
CA ARG A 72 -3.54 13.63 4.91
C ARG A 72 -4.26 12.28 4.89
N ASP A 73 -3.75 11.37 5.71
CA ASP A 73 -4.49 10.19 6.12
C ASP A 73 -5.54 10.51 7.22
N LEU A 74 -6.34 9.52 7.62
CA LEU A 74 -7.40 9.72 8.61
C LEU A 74 -6.89 9.82 10.06
N ILE A 75 -5.60 9.54 10.31
CA ILE A 75 -4.93 9.81 11.58
C ILE A 75 -4.25 11.19 11.60
N ASN A 76 -4.47 11.98 10.54
CA ASN A 76 -4.06 13.37 10.34
C ASN A 76 -2.55 13.60 10.12
N PHE A 77 -1.82 12.63 9.58
CA PHE A 77 -0.47 12.83 9.06
C PHE A 77 -0.48 13.03 7.55
N VAL A 78 0.49 13.78 7.02
CA VAL A 78 0.65 13.96 5.56
C VAL A 78 1.08 12.65 4.93
N ASP A 79 0.34 12.20 3.92
CA ASP A 79 0.63 10.93 3.23
C ASP A 79 1.45 11.16 1.96
N GLY A 80 2.38 10.23 1.72
CA GLY A 80 3.16 10.19 0.48
C GLY A 80 4.33 11.16 0.40
N THR A 81 4.77 11.78 1.48
CA THR A 81 5.91 12.70 1.52
C THR A 81 7.19 12.04 0.99
N GLU A 82 7.46 10.79 1.36
CA GLU A 82 8.64 10.02 0.96
C GLU A 82 8.50 9.34 -0.42
N ASN A 83 7.44 9.60 -1.15
CA ASN A 83 7.27 9.03 -2.48
C ASN A 83 8.36 9.49 -3.44
N PRO A 84 9.01 8.57 -4.19
CA PRO A 84 10.02 8.93 -5.18
C PRO A 84 9.41 9.80 -6.28
N ARG A 85 10.23 10.68 -6.89
CA ARG A 85 9.81 11.63 -7.92
C ARG A 85 10.68 11.51 -9.18
N GLY A 86 10.16 11.96 -10.30
CA GLY A 86 10.90 11.99 -11.57
C GLY A 86 11.47 10.63 -11.97
N THR A 87 12.74 10.58 -12.30
CA THR A 87 13.46 9.37 -12.72
C THR A 87 13.60 8.34 -11.59
N GLU A 88 13.72 8.79 -10.34
CA GLU A 88 13.74 7.91 -9.18
C GLU A 88 12.44 7.10 -9.05
N ARG A 89 11.27 7.73 -9.30
CA ARG A 89 10.00 7.02 -9.33
C ARG A 89 9.98 5.93 -10.40
N VAL A 90 10.45 6.23 -11.59
CA VAL A 90 10.52 5.24 -12.69
C VAL A 90 11.37 4.04 -12.27
N ALA A 91 12.55 4.28 -11.70
CA ALA A 91 13.44 3.22 -11.24
C ALA A 91 12.87 2.40 -10.08
N ALA A 92 12.16 3.04 -9.15
CA ALA A 92 11.55 2.38 -8.00
C ALA A 92 10.34 1.51 -8.36
N VAL A 93 9.61 1.87 -9.41
CA VAL A 93 8.26 1.32 -9.69
C VAL A 93 8.25 0.37 -10.87
N LEU A 94 8.99 0.67 -11.95
CA LEU A 94 8.87 -0.09 -13.19
C LEU A 94 9.93 -1.19 -13.29
N VAL A 95 9.49 -2.38 -13.69
CA VAL A 95 10.38 -3.49 -14.08
C VAL A 95 11.33 -3.00 -15.17
N PRO A 96 12.66 -3.08 -14.96
CA PRO A 96 13.61 -2.38 -15.84
C PRO A 96 13.86 -3.08 -17.17
N SER A 97 13.65 -4.40 -17.28
CA SER A 97 13.98 -5.20 -18.46
C SER A 97 13.16 -6.48 -18.57
N GLY A 98 13.30 -7.18 -19.68
CA GLY A 98 12.60 -8.45 -19.94
C GLY A 98 11.23 -8.27 -20.58
N THR A 99 10.47 -9.37 -20.64
CA THR A 99 9.15 -9.44 -21.31
C THR A 99 8.15 -8.43 -20.75
N TYR A 100 8.24 -8.16 -19.44
CA TYR A 100 7.33 -7.27 -18.72
C TYR A 100 7.96 -5.92 -18.35
N ALA A 101 9.01 -5.50 -19.07
CA ALA A 101 9.63 -4.19 -18.87
C ALA A 101 8.58 -3.06 -18.95
N GLY A 102 8.58 -2.16 -17.96
CA GLY A 102 7.57 -1.11 -17.83
C GLY A 102 6.30 -1.52 -17.08
N GLY A 103 6.17 -2.79 -16.69
CA GLY A 103 5.15 -3.25 -15.73
C GLY A 103 5.55 -2.94 -14.28
N THR A 104 4.68 -3.27 -13.32
CA THR A 104 4.94 -3.03 -11.90
C THR A 104 4.22 -4.03 -11.01
N HIS A 105 4.85 -4.43 -9.91
CA HIS A 105 4.17 -5.17 -8.85
C HIS A 105 3.30 -4.23 -8.02
N LEU A 106 2.15 -4.72 -7.59
CA LEU A 106 1.13 -3.95 -6.90
C LEU A 106 0.66 -4.73 -5.66
N LEU A 107 0.79 -4.12 -4.50
CA LEU A 107 0.23 -4.62 -3.24
C LEU A 107 -0.96 -3.75 -2.84
N ILE A 108 -2.10 -4.41 -2.53
CA ILE A 108 -3.30 -3.78 -2.02
C ILE A 108 -3.60 -4.34 -0.64
N GLN A 109 -3.81 -3.44 0.32
CA GLN A 109 -4.29 -3.79 1.65
C GLN A 109 -5.29 -2.75 2.15
N THR A 110 -6.31 -3.21 2.85
CA THR A 110 -7.27 -2.35 3.55
C THR A 110 -6.98 -2.40 5.04
N TYR A 111 -6.85 -1.24 5.64
CA TYR A 111 -6.66 -1.05 7.08
C TYR A 111 -7.84 -0.29 7.65
N LEU A 112 -8.34 -0.72 8.80
CA LEU A 112 -9.33 0.01 9.59
C LEU A 112 -8.65 0.65 10.81
N ASP A 113 -8.99 1.91 11.07
CA ASP A 113 -8.38 2.69 12.14
C ASP A 113 -9.05 2.42 13.49
N ARG A 114 -8.26 2.24 14.53
CA ARG A 114 -8.68 2.28 15.93
C ARG A 114 -8.63 3.73 16.42
N GLN A 115 -9.52 4.55 15.88
CA GLN A 115 -9.47 6.01 16.02
C GLN A 115 -9.56 6.48 17.49
N ALA A 116 -10.28 5.76 18.35
CA ALA A 116 -10.42 6.12 19.77
C ALA A 116 -9.08 5.95 20.50
N GLU A 117 -8.39 4.84 20.26
CA GLU A 117 -7.08 4.54 20.83
C GLU A 117 -6.03 5.50 20.31
N TRP A 118 -6.03 5.79 19.00
CA TRP A 118 -5.14 6.78 18.40
C TRP A 118 -5.33 8.17 18.98
N ASN A 119 -6.56 8.63 19.14
CA ASN A 119 -6.87 9.94 19.68
C ASN A 119 -6.61 10.07 21.20
N ALA A 120 -6.42 8.95 21.89
CA ALA A 120 -6.03 8.95 23.31
C ALA A 120 -4.54 9.26 23.51
N LEU A 121 -3.73 9.12 22.47
CA LEU A 121 -2.31 9.48 22.50
C LEU A 121 -2.12 10.99 22.50
N THR A 122 -1.04 11.45 23.13
CA THR A 122 -0.56 12.83 22.96
C THR A 122 -0.03 13.03 21.54
N ILE A 123 0.07 14.27 21.06
CA ILE A 123 0.65 14.57 19.75
C ILE A 123 2.10 14.06 19.68
N GLU A 124 2.88 14.24 20.73
CA GLU A 124 4.27 13.76 20.81
C GLU A 124 4.36 12.24 20.67
N ASP A 125 3.46 11.49 21.31
CA ASP A 125 3.41 10.03 21.16
C ASP A 125 3.02 9.62 19.73
N GLN A 126 2.02 10.29 19.13
CA GLN A 126 1.63 10.05 17.74
C GLN A 126 2.79 10.32 16.77
N GLU A 127 3.51 11.42 16.96
CA GLU A 127 4.71 11.76 16.18
C GLU A 127 5.82 10.73 16.37
N GLY A 128 5.99 10.21 17.59
CA GLY A 128 6.92 9.13 17.91
C GLY A 128 6.58 7.81 17.20
N VAL A 129 5.29 7.48 17.09
CA VAL A 129 4.81 6.29 16.35
C VAL A 129 5.03 6.43 14.84
N ILE A 130 4.83 7.61 14.28
CA ILE A 130 4.99 7.83 12.83
C ILE A 130 6.45 8.11 12.44
N GLY A 131 7.20 8.83 13.28
CA GLY A 131 8.56 9.28 13.01
C GLY A 131 8.63 10.63 12.28
N ARG A 132 7.53 11.41 12.28
CA ARG A 132 7.39 12.75 11.65
C ARG A 132 6.54 13.65 12.53
N THR A 133 6.72 14.97 12.41
CA THR A 133 5.82 15.94 13.04
C THR A 133 4.46 15.94 12.35
N LYS A 134 3.40 16.10 13.15
CA LYS A 134 2.02 15.96 12.66
C LYS A 134 1.57 17.14 11.81
N PHE A 135 1.94 18.34 12.19
CA PHE A 135 1.45 19.56 11.54
C PHE A 135 2.35 20.03 10.40
N ASP A 136 3.66 20.02 10.62
CA ASP A 136 4.64 20.60 9.70
C ASP A 136 5.26 19.56 8.77
N ASP A 137 4.94 18.26 8.95
CA ASP A 137 5.44 17.14 8.14
C ASP A 137 6.98 17.08 8.07
N ILE A 138 7.64 17.40 9.17
CA ILE A 138 9.10 17.37 9.29
C ILE A 138 9.51 15.99 9.81
N GLU A 139 10.42 15.34 9.11
CA GLU A 139 10.97 14.06 9.57
C GLU A 139 11.79 14.25 10.85
N ILE A 140 11.53 13.41 11.86
CA ILE A 140 12.29 13.41 13.11
C ILE A 140 13.72 12.94 12.81
N PRO A 141 14.75 13.64 13.32
CA PRO A 141 16.14 13.22 13.10
C PRO A 141 16.39 11.77 13.53
N ASP A 142 17.23 11.03 12.80
CA ASP A 142 17.48 9.60 13.06
C ASP A 142 17.95 9.30 14.49
N ALA A 143 18.71 10.20 15.10
CA ALA A 143 19.16 10.06 16.49
C ALA A 143 18.03 10.19 17.53
N GLU A 144 16.89 10.74 17.14
CA GLU A 144 15.73 10.98 18.02
C GLU A 144 14.54 10.08 17.68
N LYS A 145 14.53 9.46 16.48
CA LYS A 145 13.49 8.52 16.05
C LYS A 145 13.40 7.34 16.99
N LYS A 146 12.17 6.92 17.23
CA LYS A 146 11.92 5.68 17.97
C LYS A 146 12.18 4.47 17.07
N PRO A 147 12.78 3.39 17.59
CA PRO A 147 13.08 2.19 16.79
C PRO A 147 11.81 1.48 16.26
N PHE A 148 10.66 1.77 16.84
CA PHE A 148 9.34 1.27 16.45
C PHE A 148 8.56 2.22 15.55
N ALA A 149 9.14 3.35 15.15
CA ALA A 149 8.45 4.32 14.30
C ALA A 149 8.13 3.74 12.92
N HIS A 150 6.96 4.08 12.40
CA HIS A 150 6.47 3.59 11.11
C HIS A 150 7.46 3.85 9.97
N ASN A 151 8.03 5.06 9.89
CA ASN A 151 8.99 5.40 8.84
C ASN A 151 10.35 4.71 9.00
N VAL A 152 10.64 4.12 10.16
CA VAL A 152 11.82 3.25 10.38
C VAL A 152 11.50 1.82 9.95
N LYS A 153 10.36 1.28 10.42
CA LYS A 153 9.98 -0.12 10.19
C LYS A 153 9.50 -0.40 8.77
N SER A 154 8.91 0.57 8.10
CA SER A 154 8.46 0.41 6.70
C SER A 154 9.56 0.61 5.66
N LYS A 155 10.73 1.14 6.04
CA LYS A 155 11.86 1.41 5.17
C LYS A 155 12.60 0.12 4.80
N VAL A 156 12.80 -0.11 3.51
CA VAL A 156 13.56 -1.26 3.01
C VAL A 156 14.97 -0.81 2.64
N GLU A 157 15.98 -1.47 3.19
CA GLU A 157 17.39 -1.25 2.83
C GLU A 157 18.04 -2.56 2.41
N ILE A 158 18.81 -2.51 1.32
CA ILE A 158 19.63 -3.60 0.83
C ILE A 158 21.05 -3.08 0.67
N ASP A 159 22.00 -3.71 1.35
CA ASP A 159 23.44 -3.30 1.33
C ASP A 159 23.66 -1.81 1.61
N GLY A 160 22.88 -1.26 2.57
CA GLY A 160 22.95 0.15 2.97
C GLY A 160 22.33 1.14 1.97
N THR A 161 21.63 0.64 0.95
CA THR A 161 20.90 1.46 -0.01
C THR A 161 19.39 1.31 0.23
N GLU A 162 18.70 2.44 0.39
CA GLU A 162 17.23 2.45 0.49
C GLU A 162 16.59 2.05 -0.84
N ILE A 163 15.72 1.06 -0.78
CA ILE A 163 14.89 0.62 -1.92
C ILE A 163 13.50 1.20 -1.75
N LYS A 164 13.15 2.12 -2.64
CA LYS A 164 11.88 2.84 -2.57
C LYS A 164 10.74 2.11 -3.27
N MET A 165 9.54 2.33 -2.78
CA MET A 165 8.27 2.01 -3.43
C MET A 165 7.48 3.31 -3.64
N PHE A 166 6.46 3.27 -4.50
CA PHE A 166 5.53 4.38 -4.68
C PHE A 166 4.19 4.03 -4.05
N ARG A 167 3.68 4.87 -3.16
CA ARG A 167 2.42 4.66 -2.45
C ARG A 167 1.36 5.63 -2.93
N GLN A 168 0.14 5.13 -3.16
CA GLN A 168 -1.04 5.92 -3.50
C GLN A 168 -2.19 5.56 -2.57
N ASN A 169 -2.00 5.76 -1.28
CA ASN A 169 -3.04 5.46 -0.29
C ASN A 169 -4.29 6.30 -0.52
N ARG A 170 -5.41 5.78 -0.08
CA ARG A 170 -6.70 6.48 -0.10
C ARG A 170 -7.43 6.26 1.21
N ALA A 171 -7.99 7.34 1.74
CA ALA A 171 -8.96 7.25 2.81
C ALA A 171 -10.20 6.48 2.33
N ILE A 172 -10.73 5.62 3.18
CA ILE A 172 -11.92 4.79 2.90
C ILE A 172 -12.88 4.83 4.09
N GLY A 173 -14.11 4.39 3.86
CA GLY A 173 -15.08 4.12 4.92
C GLY A 173 -16.13 5.21 5.11
N THR A 174 -16.67 5.23 6.30
CA THR A 174 -17.75 6.11 6.76
C THR A 174 -17.32 6.86 8.02
N ALA A 175 -18.16 7.75 8.55
CA ALA A 175 -17.88 8.43 9.82
C ALA A 175 -17.83 7.47 11.02
N LYS A 176 -18.39 6.27 10.91
CA LYS A 176 -18.42 5.27 11.97
C LYS A 176 -17.22 4.31 11.91
N GLU A 177 -16.87 3.87 10.72
CA GLU A 177 -15.79 2.93 10.46
C GLU A 177 -15.04 3.40 9.24
N HIS A 178 -13.76 3.62 9.38
CA HIS A 178 -12.92 4.21 8.36
C HIS A 178 -11.46 3.76 8.52
N GLY A 179 -10.66 4.10 7.53
CA GLY A 179 -9.25 3.74 7.52
C GLY A 179 -8.60 4.02 6.17
N THR A 180 -7.61 3.23 5.83
CA THR A 180 -6.78 3.46 4.64
C THR A 180 -6.75 2.24 3.74
N MET A 181 -7.02 2.44 2.46
CA MET A 181 -6.62 1.50 1.41
C MET A 181 -5.18 1.83 1.01
N PHE A 182 -4.25 0.96 1.40
CA PHE A 182 -2.86 1.02 0.97
C PHE A 182 -2.75 0.49 -0.46
N VAL A 183 -2.06 1.25 -1.31
CA VAL A 183 -1.79 0.91 -2.71
C VAL A 183 -0.30 1.14 -2.96
N GLY A 184 0.48 0.07 -2.92
CA GLY A 184 1.94 0.11 -3.06
C GLY A 184 2.41 -0.43 -4.40
N PHE A 185 3.29 0.30 -5.09
CA PHE A 185 3.89 -0.09 -6.37
C PHE A 185 5.39 -0.22 -6.22
N ALA A 186 5.97 -1.28 -6.78
CA ALA A 186 7.42 -1.47 -6.83
C ALA A 186 7.85 -2.26 -8.07
N ALA A 187 9.09 -2.05 -8.51
CA ALA A 187 9.68 -2.83 -9.59
C ALA A 187 9.81 -4.32 -9.21
N GLU A 188 10.01 -4.61 -7.93
CA GLU A 188 10.13 -5.96 -7.39
C GLU A 188 9.10 -6.21 -6.28
N ALA A 189 8.43 -7.37 -6.32
CA ALA A 189 7.47 -7.79 -5.30
C ALA A 189 8.12 -7.91 -3.91
N SER A 190 9.39 -8.30 -3.87
CA SER A 190 10.17 -8.45 -2.63
C SER A 190 10.28 -7.14 -1.84
N THR A 191 10.36 -5.99 -2.49
CA THR A 191 10.36 -4.69 -1.82
C THR A 191 9.11 -4.49 -0.98
N LEU A 192 7.93 -4.81 -1.55
CA LEU A 192 6.64 -4.67 -0.86
C LEU A 192 6.52 -5.65 0.31
N THR A 193 6.85 -6.92 0.08
CA THR A 193 6.73 -7.97 1.12
C THR A 193 7.77 -7.81 2.24
N THR A 194 8.97 -7.34 1.92
CA THR A 194 10.02 -7.06 2.93
C THR A 194 9.59 -5.93 3.86
N SER A 195 9.06 -4.84 3.33
CA SER A 195 8.51 -3.74 4.14
C SER A 195 7.45 -4.25 5.13
N LEU A 196 6.47 -5.02 4.66
CA LEU A 196 5.44 -5.57 5.54
C LEU A 196 6.01 -6.51 6.61
N ARG A 197 6.99 -7.33 6.24
CA ARG A 197 7.64 -8.24 7.19
C ARG A 197 8.39 -7.49 8.28
N GLN A 198 9.09 -6.41 7.92
CA GLN A 198 9.76 -5.54 8.90
C GLN A 198 8.78 -4.81 9.81
N MET A 199 7.63 -4.39 9.29
CA MET A 199 6.58 -3.76 10.09
C MET A 199 6.00 -4.72 11.12
N ILE A 200 5.67 -5.94 10.73
CA ILE A 200 4.90 -6.87 11.58
C ILE A 200 5.77 -7.66 12.55
N THR A 201 7.01 -7.98 12.17
CA THR A 201 7.89 -8.84 12.97
C THR A 201 8.66 -8.03 14.01
N ALA A 202 8.56 -8.44 15.27
CA ALA A 202 9.36 -7.83 16.32
C ALA A 202 10.86 -8.15 16.13
N ASP A 203 11.73 -7.15 16.29
CA ASP A 203 13.17 -7.33 16.33
C ASP A 203 13.64 -7.93 17.67
N ALA A 204 14.95 -8.10 17.83
CA ALA A 204 15.54 -8.71 19.04
C ALA A 204 15.22 -7.92 20.33
N ASP A 205 14.95 -6.65 20.23
CA ASP A 205 14.59 -5.75 21.33
C ASP A 205 13.06 -5.65 21.51
N GLY A 206 12.28 -6.37 20.68
CA GLY A 206 10.83 -6.40 20.72
C GLY A 206 10.14 -5.28 19.95
N ASN A 207 10.88 -4.47 19.17
CA ASN A 207 10.29 -3.38 18.38
C ASN A 207 9.72 -3.88 17.07
N TYR A 208 8.47 -3.58 16.81
CA TYR A 208 7.75 -3.70 15.54
C TYR A 208 7.18 -2.33 15.17
N ASP A 209 6.47 -2.20 14.08
CA ASP A 209 5.80 -0.95 13.71
C ASP A 209 4.60 -0.68 14.63
N HIS A 210 4.75 0.25 15.56
CA HIS A 210 3.70 0.56 16.54
C HIS A 210 2.46 1.23 15.93
N LEU A 211 2.47 1.63 14.67
CA LEU A 211 1.23 2.00 13.97
C LEU A 211 0.24 0.84 13.93
N LEU A 212 0.73 -0.41 13.92
CA LEU A 212 -0.13 -1.61 13.93
C LEU A 212 -0.94 -1.79 15.22
N ASP A 213 -0.62 -1.06 16.28
CA ASP A 213 -1.44 -1.02 17.50
C ASP A 213 -2.72 -0.20 17.31
N PHE A 214 -2.76 0.64 16.28
CA PHE A 214 -3.84 1.58 16.01
C PHE A 214 -4.57 1.34 14.69
N VAL A 215 -4.13 0.36 13.89
CA VAL A 215 -4.80 -0.05 12.66
C VAL A 215 -4.94 -1.57 12.61
N THR A 216 -5.93 -2.04 11.87
CA THR A 216 -6.15 -3.47 11.66
C THR A 216 -6.23 -3.74 10.17
N ALA A 217 -5.31 -4.54 9.63
CA ALA A 217 -5.39 -5.00 8.25
C ALA A 217 -6.54 -5.99 8.08
N THR A 218 -7.42 -5.74 7.12
CA THR A 218 -8.59 -6.58 6.82
C THR A 218 -8.46 -7.33 5.50
N THR A 219 -7.60 -6.84 4.59
CA THR A 219 -7.32 -7.49 3.31
C THR A 219 -5.81 -7.49 3.01
N GLY A 220 -5.39 -8.33 2.05
CA GLY A 220 -4.03 -8.34 1.52
C GLY A 220 -3.97 -9.15 0.23
N ALA A 221 -3.60 -8.49 -0.87
CA ALA A 221 -3.48 -9.12 -2.18
C ALA A 221 -2.32 -8.52 -2.99
N MET A 222 -1.64 -9.36 -3.75
CA MET A 222 -0.55 -8.99 -4.65
C MET A 222 -1.00 -9.17 -6.10
N TYR A 223 -0.71 -8.18 -6.93
CA TYR A 223 -1.01 -8.18 -8.35
C TYR A 223 0.21 -7.74 -9.16
N PHE A 224 0.12 -7.90 -10.46
CA PHE A 224 1.04 -7.31 -11.41
C PHE A 224 0.27 -6.45 -12.42
N VAL A 225 0.71 -5.22 -12.61
CA VAL A 225 0.18 -4.31 -13.63
C VAL A 225 1.06 -4.48 -14.88
N PRO A 226 0.53 -5.06 -15.97
CA PRO A 226 1.32 -5.26 -17.17
C PRO A 226 1.68 -3.94 -17.85
N PRO A 227 2.78 -3.89 -18.61
CA PRO A 227 3.13 -2.71 -19.40
C PRO A 227 2.11 -2.50 -20.53
N GLN A 228 1.94 -1.26 -20.98
CA GLN A 228 1.01 -0.91 -22.05
C GLN A 228 1.23 -1.74 -23.32
N ALA A 229 2.50 -1.96 -23.69
CA ALA A 229 2.84 -2.77 -24.87
C ALA A 229 2.31 -4.21 -24.79
N PHE A 230 2.24 -4.80 -23.59
CA PHE A 230 1.64 -6.12 -23.39
C PHE A 230 0.12 -6.06 -23.61
N LEU A 231 -0.55 -5.05 -23.07
CA LEU A 231 -1.99 -4.86 -23.24
C LEU A 231 -2.34 -4.63 -24.73
N ASP A 232 -1.56 -3.80 -25.43
CA ASP A 232 -1.75 -3.54 -26.86
C ASP A 232 -1.61 -4.83 -27.68
N ALA A 233 -0.67 -5.72 -27.32
CA ALA A 233 -0.44 -6.97 -28.02
C ALA A 233 -1.57 -8.00 -27.86
N ILE A 234 -2.34 -7.97 -26.76
CA ILE A 234 -3.46 -8.89 -26.53
C ILE A 234 -4.81 -8.34 -27.01
N THR A 235 -4.90 -7.04 -27.33
CA THR A 235 -6.14 -6.37 -27.79
C THR A 235 -6.16 -6.09 -29.28
N GLY A 236 -5.03 -6.21 -29.97
CA GLY A 236 -4.88 -6.03 -31.43
C GLY A 236 -5.15 -7.29 -32.16
#